data_a105e532ce4ff9e2e6ffefb9b227739b
#
_entry.id   a105e532ce4ff9e2e6ffefb9b227739b
#
_cell.length_a   1.000
_cell.length_b   1.000
_cell.length_c   1.000
_cell.angle_alpha   90.00
_cell.angle_beta   90.00
_cell.angle_gamma   90.00
#
_symmetry.space_group_name_H-M   'P 1'
#
loop_
_entity.id
_entity.type
_entity.pdbx_description
1 polymer ?
#
loop_
_entity_poly.entity_id
_entity_poly.type
_entity_poly.pdbx_seq_one_letter_code
_entity_poly.pdbx_strand_id
1 'polypeptide(L)'
;RLGRGDDAVVRKTYHNRGRRWLQSFGRRCRAQREFDNLREVAATGTPCTAPVDWSEQRRFGCVDRSTLVTRWVGSSRSLKEVLAQLPASSAFRERRHLLAAMARLVATLHRGGFLWGAAMPRNVLVVGEPEQAQLAVCDVPAGIPIRHPIHGRPLCLYDLFDGMFSPSRRAQFSAAERWRWLLAYADGDRDLARRLWRTLDRRSVLRHDVGRALAMFWHVYVVQPLRRSRTRTPRPER
;
A
#
# COMPACT_ATOMS: atom_id res chain seq x y z
N ARG A 1 -12.49 -17.12 -0.54
CA ARG A 1 -11.43 -18.12 -0.65
C ARG A 1 -11.90 -19.22 -1.60
N LEU A 2 -11.08 -19.62 -2.54
CA LEU A 2 -11.30 -20.73 -3.47
C LEU A 2 -10.08 -21.67 -3.39
N GLY A 3 -10.30 -22.99 -3.32
CA GLY A 3 -9.25 -24.00 -3.17
C GLY A 3 -8.88 -24.32 -1.72
N ARG A 4 -8.02 -25.34 -1.56
CA ARG A 4 -7.48 -25.82 -0.26
C ARG A 4 -5.96 -25.82 -0.31
N GLY A 5 -5.30 -25.64 0.85
CA GLY A 5 -3.83 -25.66 0.94
C GLY A 5 -3.15 -24.47 0.24
N ASP A 6 -1.95 -24.71 -0.26
CA ASP A 6 -1.07 -23.71 -0.88
C ASP A 6 -1.57 -23.16 -2.22
N ASP A 7 -2.51 -23.88 -2.87
CA ASP A 7 -3.16 -23.42 -4.12
C ASP A 7 -4.41 -22.58 -3.89
N ALA A 8 -4.76 -22.30 -2.64
CA ALA A 8 -5.90 -21.45 -2.33
C ALA A 8 -5.68 -20.02 -2.82
N VAL A 9 -6.73 -19.44 -3.39
CA VAL A 9 -6.71 -18.06 -3.90
C VAL A 9 -7.81 -17.20 -3.28
N VAL A 10 -7.53 -15.91 -3.22
CA VAL A 10 -8.51 -14.88 -2.88
C VAL A 10 -8.96 -14.18 -4.15
N ARG A 11 -10.26 -14.10 -4.34
CA ARG A 11 -10.88 -13.37 -5.43
C ARG A 11 -11.51 -12.09 -4.91
N LYS A 12 -11.02 -10.93 -5.38
CA LYS A 12 -11.59 -9.61 -5.11
C LYS A 12 -12.34 -9.13 -6.34
N THR A 13 -13.62 -8.82 -6.21
CA THR A 13 -14.43 -8.30 -7.31
C THR A 13 -14.82 -6.85 -7.04
N TYR A 14 -14.59 -6.00 -8.03
CA TYR A 14 -14.92 -4.58 -8.02
C TYR A 14 -16.02 -4.31 -9.01
N HIS A 15 -17.07 -3.63 -8.56
CA HIS A 15 -18.19 -3.19 -9.39
C HIS A 15 -18.17 -1.68 -9.54
N ASN A 16 -18.26 -1.20 -10.76
CA ASN A 16 -18.40 0.22 -11.05
C ASN A 16 -19.88 0.52 -11.38
N ARG A 17 -20.43 1.57 -10.76
CA ARG A 17 -21.81 2.04 -11.01
C ARG A 17 -21.82 3.56 -11.12
N GLY A 18 -22.80 4.10 -11.85
CA GLY A 18 -23.03 5.53 -11.98
C GLY A 18 -21.78 6.29 -12.46
N ARG A 19 -21.43 7.38 -11.77
CA ARG A 19 -20.27 8.23 -12.13
C ARG A 19 -18.96 7.45 -12.25
N ARG A 20 -18.70 6.47 -11.40
CA ARG A 20 -17.47 5.65 -11.44
C ARG A 20 -17.40 4.79 -12.69
N TRP A 21 -18.55 4.32 -13.17
CA TRP A 21 -18.65 3.55 -14.41
C TRP A 21 -18.25 4.44 -15.60
N LEU A 22 -18.84 5.63 -15.75
CA LEU A 22 -18.49 6.59 -16.80
C LEU A 22 -17.01 7.00 -16.75
N GLN A 23 -16.46 7.26 -15.56
CA GLN A 23 -15.05 7.61 -15.37
C GLN A 23 -14.07 6.49 -15.74
N SER A 24 -14.53 5.26 -15.90
CA SER A 24 -13.72 4.11 -16.30
C SER A 24 -13.53 3.98 -17.80
N PHE A 25 -14.21 4.80 -18.63
CA PHE A 25 -14.12 4.76 -20.08
C PHE A 25 -12.67 4.90 -20.55
N GLY A 26 -12.19 3.95 -21.35
CA GLY A 26 -10.84 3.90 -21.88
C GLY A 26 -9.71 3.76 -20.83
N ARG A 27 -10.03 3.64 -19.53
CA ARG A 27 -9.05 3.54 -18.43
C ARG A 27 -8.78 2.09 -18.04
N ARG A 28 -7.61 1.85 -17.45
CA ARG A 28 -7.30 0.58 -16.80
C ARG A 28 -8.26 0.34 -15.64
N CYS A 29 -8.80 -0.88 -15.53
CA CYS A 29 -9.65 -1.26 -14.41
C CYS A 29 -8.87 -1.28 -13.08
N ARG A 30 -9.60 -1.30 -11.97
CA ARG A 30 -9.01 -1.34 -10.63
C ARG A 30 -8.21 -2.62 -10.41
N ALA A 31 -8.74 -3.77 -10.85
CA ALA A 31 -8.09 -5.06 -10.71
C ALA A 31 -6.75 -5.10 -11.45
N GLN A 32 -6.70 -4.61 -12.70
CA GLN A 32 -5.45 -4.53 -13.47
C GLN A 32 -4.41 -3.64 -12.78
N ARG A 33 -4.81 -2.45 -12.30
CA ARG A 33 -3.88 -1.56 -11.60
C ARG A 33 -3.33 -2.18 -10.33
N GLU A 34 -4.15 -2.85 -9.55
CA GLU A 34 -3.72 -3.51 -8.32
C GLU A 34 -2.82 -4.70 -8.63
N PHE A 35 -3.11 -5.47 -9.69
CA PHE A 35 -2.25 -6.56 -10.18
C PHE A 35 -0.86 -6.05 -10.56
N ASP A 36 -0.80 -5.01 -11.40
CA ASP A 36 0.46 -4.40 -11.84
C ASP A 36 1.23 -3.84 -10.63
N ASN A 37 0.54 -3.17 -9.70
CA ASN A 37 1.15 -2.61 -8.49
C ASN A 37 1.70 -3.67 -7.54
N LEU A 38 1.02 -4.80 -7.35
CA LEU A 38 1.54 -5.90 -6.53
C LEU A 38 2.82 -6.49 -7.13
N ARG A 39 2.93 -6.58 -8.46
CA ARG A 39 4.18 -6.99 -9.13
C ARG A 39 5.31 -5.97 -8.89
N GLU A 40 5.02 -4.69 -8.97
CA GLU A 40 6.00 -3.63 -8.67
C GLU A 40 6.42 -3.66 -7.19
N VAL A 41 5.48 -3.91 -6.25
CA VAL A 41 5.79 -4.11 -4.81
C VAL A 41 6.72 -5.30 -4.62
N ALA A 42 6.42 -6.44 -5.23
CA ALA A 42 7.29 -7.62 -5.16
C ALA A 42 8.70 -7.33 -5.70
N ALA A 43 8.81 -6.56 -6.78
CA ALA A 43 10.09 -6.15 -7.37
C ALA A 43 10.93 -5.26 -6.44
N THR A 44 10.33 -4.59 -5.44
CA THR A 44 11.09 -3.87 -4.39
C THR A 44 11.66 -4.79 -3.31
N GLY A 45 11.41 -6.09 -3.37
CA GLY A 45 11.74 -7.03 -2.30
C GLY A 45 10.78 -6.98 -1.09
N THR A 46 9.68 -6.22 -1.19
CA THR A 46 8.69 -6.14 -0.12
C THR A 46 7.74 -7.34 -0.16
N PRO A 47 7.55 -8.07 0.95
CA PRO A 47 6.56 -9.12 1.02
C PRO A 47 5.16 -8.61 0.71
N CYS A 48 4.45 -9.27 -0.21
CA CYS A 48 3.08 -8.93 -0.58
C CYS A 48 2.30 -10.17 -1.01
N THR A 49 0.97 -10.04 -1.09
CA THR A 49 0.14 -11.09 -1.69
C THR A 49 0.50 -11.25 -3.16
N ALA A 50 0.84 -12.49 -3.56
CA ALA A 50 1.23 -12.77 -4.94
C ALA A 50 0.02 -12.62 -5.89
N PRO A 51 0.06 -11.72 -6.88
CA PRO A 51 -0.99 -11.61 -7.88
C PRO A 51 -0.92 -12.81 -8.83
N VAL A 52 -2.08 -13.46 -9.06
CA VAL A 52 -2.20 -14.64 -9.94
C VAL A 52 -2.77 -14.25 -11.29
N ASP A 53 -3.89 -13.54 -11.28
CA ASP A 53 -4.62 -13.18 -12.49
C ASP A 53 -5.54 -11.98 -12.24
N TRP A 54 -5.98 -11.37 -13.33
CA TRP A 54 -7.04 -10.36 -13.30
C TRP A 54 -7.93 -10.47 -14.54
N SER A 55 -9.19 -10.05 -14.40
CA SER A 55 -10.14 -9.97 -15.51
C SER A 55 -11.02 -8.74 -15.41
N GLU A 56 -11.60 -8.34 -16.55
CA GLU A 56 -12.56 -7.24 -16.59
C GLU A 56 -13.71 -7.54 -17.56
N GLN A 57 -14.87 -6.97 -17.26
CA GLN A 57 -16.01 -6.90 -18.16
C GLN A 57 -16.30 -5.45 -18.48
N ARG A 58 -16.44 -5.14 -19.78
CA ARG A 58 -16.73 -3.81 -20.25
C ARG A 58 -18.06 -3.76 -20.98
N ARG A 59 -18.74 -2.63 -20.81
CA ARG A 59 -19.92 -2.28 -21.57
C ARG A 59 -19.75 -0.86 -22.10
N PHE A 60 -19.90 -0.67 -23.41
CA PHE A 60 -19.67 0.61 -24.08
C PHE A 60 -18.30 1.26 -23.76
N GLY A 61 -17.24 0.46 -23.68
CA GLY A 61 -15.90 0.93 -23.33
C GLY A 61 -15.67 1.22 -21.82
N CYS A 62 -16.72 1.26 -21.01
CA CYS A 62 -16.64 1.43 -19.56
C CYS A 62 -16.53 0.09 -18.85
N VAL A 63 -15.81 0.06 -17.71
CA VAL A 63 -15.64 -1.15 -16.89
C VAL A 63 -16.85 -1.33 -15.98
N ASP A 64 -17.63 -2.39 -16.17
CA ASP A 64 -18.72 -2.78 -15.26
C ASP A 64 -18.20 -3.50 -14.04
N ARG A 65 -17.39 -4.50 -14.29
CA ARG A 65 -16.81 -5.37 -13.27
C ARG A 65 -15.35 -5.66 -13.58
N SER A 66 -14.53 -5.73 -12.53
CA SER A 66 -13.18 -6.26 -12.64
C SER A 66 -12.87 -7.15 -11.45
N THR A 67 -12.06 -8.17 -11.67
CA THR A 67 -11.72 -9.18 -10.68
C THR A 67 -10.20 -9.32 -10.61
N LEU A 68 -9.67 -9.29 -9.40
CA LEU A 68 -8.29 -9.62 -9.08
C LEU A 68 -8.25 -10.95 -8.35
N VAL A 69 -7.34 -11.82 -8.75
CA VAL A 69 -7.04 -13.08 -8.08
C VAL A 69 -5.64 -12.98 -7.51
N THR A 70 -5.51 -13.21 -6.21
CA THR A 70 -4.21 -13.29 -5.51
C THR A 70 -4.08 -14.62 -4.81
N ARG A 71 -2.86 -15.10 -4.60
CA ARG A 71 -2.60 -16.29 -3.80
C ARG A 71 -3.05 -16.04 -2.36
N TRP A 72 -3.68 -17.05 -1.75
CA TRP A 72 -4.04 -16.98 -0.34
C TRP A 72 -2.77 -17.02 0.52
N VAL A 73 -2.71 -16.14 1.50
CA VAL A 73 -1.63 -16.17 2.50
C VAL A 73 -2.20 -16.80 3.77
N GLY A 74 -2.00 -18.08 3.94
CA GLY A 74 -2.36 -18.94 5.08
C GLY A 74 -3.28 -18.37 6.16
N SER A 75 -3.03 -18.62 7.43
CA SER A 75 -3.78 -18.10 8.59
C SER A 75 -3.53 -16.61 8.87
N SER A 76 -3.45 -15.78 7.82
CA SER A 76 -3.19 -14.35 7.97
C SER A 76 -4.39 -13.56 8.48
N ARG A 77 -4.12 -12.58 9.35
CA ARG A 77 -5.07 -11.58 9.84
C ARG A 77 -4.58 -10.19 9.46
N SER A 78 -5.47 -9.20 9.37
CA SER A 78 -5.00 -7.82 9.18
C SER A 78 -4.25 -7.32 10.42
N LEU A 79 -3.20 -6.53 10.22
CA LEU A 79 -2.47 -5.91 11.33
C LEU A 79 -3.40 -5.07 12.22
N LYS A 80 -4.44 -4.46 11.64
CA LYS A 80 -5.46 -3.74 12.40
C LYS A 80 -6.18 -4.65 13.40
N GLU A 81 -6.58 -5.85 12.97
CA GLU A 81 -7.28 -6.81 13.83
C GLU A 81 -6.36 -7.36 14.91
N VAL A 82 -5.12 -7.71 14.55
CA VAL A 82 -4.12 -8.19 15.51
C VAL A 82 -3.86 -7.12 16.57
N LEU A 83 -3.58 -5.87 16.18
CA LEU A 83 -3.35 -4.77 17.13
C LEU A 83 -4.55 -4.46 18.03
N ALA A 84 -5.79 -4.71 17.57
CA ALA A 84 -6.99 -4.53 18.38
C ALA A 84 -7.21 -5.64 19.41
N GLN A 85 -6.68 -6.82 19.16
CA GLN A 85 -6.81 -7.99 20.03
C GLN A 85 -5.69 -8.10 21.09
N LEU A 86 -4.57 -7.40 20.87
CA LEU A 86 -3.46 -7.40 21.81
C LEU A 86 -3.85 -6.65 23.09
N PRO A 87 -3.79 -7.29 24.28
CA PRO A 87 -4.11 -6.64 25.55
C PRO A 87 -3.11 -5.51 25.85
N ALA A 88 -3.58 -4.47 26.54
CA ALA A 88 -2.77 -3.27 26.78
C ALA A 88 -1.54 -3.52 27.68
N SER A 89 -1.61 -4.51 28.56
CA SER A 89 -0.61 -4.77 29.60
C SER A 89 0.51 -5.75 29.22
N SER A 90 0.20 -6.86 28.54
CA SER A 90 1.19 -7.90 28.19
C SER A 90 1.75 -7.72 26.78
N ALA A 91 1.06 -7.02 25.94
CA ALA A 91 1.30 -6.88 24.51
C ALA A 91 2.24 -5.74 24.12
N PHE A 92 2.84 -5.03 25.06
CA PHE A 92 3.69 -3.88 24.74
C PHE A 92 4.87 -4.26 23.83
N ARG A 93 5.49 -5.42 24.06
CA ARG A 93 6.60 -5.92 23.25
C ARG A 93 6.14 -6.32 21.86
N GLU A 94 5.08 -7.11 21.77
CA GLU A 94 4.51 -7.63 20.51
C GLU A 94 3.97 -6.49 19.65
N ARG A 95 3.18 -5.59 20.24
CA ARG A 95 2.67 -4.40 19.57
C ARG A 95 3.79 -3.52 19.05
N ARG A 96 4.85 -3.31 19.82
CA ARG A 96 6.04 -2.56 19.42
C ARG A 96 6.76 -3.27 18.27
N HIS A 97 6.89 -4.60 18.32
CA HIS A 97 7.52 -5.40 17.28
C HIS A 97 6.75 -5.26 15.95
N LEU A 98 5.43 -5.46 15.98
CA LEU A 98 4.58 -5.36 14.79
C LEU A 98 4.59 -3.96 14.17
N LEU A 99 4.53 -2.91 14.99
CA LEU A 99 4.61 -1.53 14.49
C LEU A 99 5.98 -1.24 13.87
N ALA A 100 7.07 -1.70 14.48
CA ALA A 100 8.40 -1.55 13.91
C ALA A 100 8.57 -2.35 12.60
N ALA A 101 8.00 -3.55 12.52
CA ALA A 101 7.99 -4.36 11.31
C ALA A 101 7.21 -3.66 10.18
N MET A 102 6.04 -3.07 10.47
CA MET A 102 5.29 -2.27 9.50
C MET A 102 6.09 -1.05 9.02
N ALA A 103 6.80 -0.37 9.91
CA ALA A 103 7.65 0.77 9.55
C ALA A 103 8.77 0.36 8.58
N ARG A 104 9.46 -0.75 8.84
CA ARG A 104 10.49 -1.30 7.96
C ARG A 104 9.93 -1.73 6.61
N LEU A 105 8.74 -2.34 6.59
CA LEU A 105 8.05 -2.71 5.35
C LEU A 105 7.78 -1.48 4.46
N VAL A 106 7.26 -0.39 5.04
CA VAL A 106 7.06 0.89 4.33
C VAL A 106 8.40 1.50 3.89
N ALA A 107 9.44 1.41 4.71
CA ALA A 107 10.79 1.90 4.35
C ALA A 107 11.35 1.14 3.14
N THR A 108 11.18 -0.19 3.07
CA THR A 108 11.60 -1.03 1.94
C THR A 108 10.89 -0.62 0.65
N LEU A 109 9.56 -0.43 0.69
CA LEU A 109 8.79 0.09 -0.44
C LEU A 109 9.34 1.43 -0.94
N HIS A 110 9.60 2.36 -0.03
CA HIS A 110 10.09 3.69 -0.38
C HIS A 110 11.52 3.68 -0.92
N ARG A 111 12.40 2.79 -0.43
CA ARG A 111 13.74 2.58 -1.00
C ARG A 111 13.67 1.99 -2.39
N GLY A 112 12.74 1.08 -2.62
CA GLY A 112 12.46 0.51 -3.95
C GLY A 112 11.74 1.48 -4.90
N GLY A 113 11.44 2.71 -4.47
CA GLY A 113 10.81 3.73 -5.31
C GLY A 113 9.33 3.49 -5.55
N PHE A 114 8.62 2.94 -4.58
CA PHE A 114 7.17 2.73 -4.67
C PHE A 114 6.44 3.54 -3.59
N LEU A 115 5.49 4.39 -4.03
CA LEU A 115 4.55 5.08 -3.16
C LEU A 115 3.29 4.21 -3.04
N TRP A 116 2.94 3.79 -1.83
CA TRP A 116 1.81 2.89 -1.62
C TRP A 116 0.45 3.60 -1.78
N GLY A 117 0.33 4.82 -1.23
CA GLY A 117 -0.90 5.61 -1.28
C GLY A 117 -2.03 5.09 -0.37
N ALA A 118 -1.76 4.05 0.42
CA ALA A 118 -2.70 3.44 1.36
C ALA A 118 -1.98 2.64 2.47
N ALA A 119 -0.90 3.19 3.03
CA ALA A 119 -0.06 2.54 4.04
C ALA A 119 -0.75 2.44 5.42
N MET A 120 -1.87 1.74 5.47
CA MET A 120 -2.71 1.57 6.66
C MET A 120 -2.58 0.17 7.26
N PRO A 121 -2.68 0.00 8.60
CA PRO A 121 -2.60 -1.33 9.24
C PRO A 121 -3.60 -2.36 8.69
N ARG A 122 -4.76 -1.94 8.20
CA ARG A 122 -5.76 -2.85 7.59
C ARG A 122 -5.31 -3.46 6.26
N ASN A 123 -4.33 -2.84 5.58
CA ASN A 123 -3.80 -3.24 4.29
C ASN A 123 -2.47 -4.02 4.44
N VAL A 124 -2.13 -4.39 5.67
CA VAL A 124 -0.99 -5.24 6.03
C VAL A 124 -1.52 -6.53 6.62
N LEU A 125 -1.08 -7.66 6.09
CA LEU A 125 -1.34 -8.99 6.64
C LEU A 125 -0.23 -9.36 7.63
N VAL A 126 -0.63 -9.97 8.72
CA VAL A 126 0.26 -10.61 9.71
C VAL A 126 0.19 -12.11 9.46
N VAL A 127 1.31 -12.72 9.16
CA VAL A 127 1.44 -14.16 8.90
C VAL A 127 2.25 -14.78 10.03
N GLY A 128 1.69 -15.78 10.68
CA GLY A 128 2.28 -16.40 11.89
C GLY A 128 1.89 -15.71 13.18
N GLU A 129 2.50 -16.16 14.27
CA GLU A 129 2.28 -15.59 15.61
C GLU A 129 2.95 -14.22 15.75
N PRO A 130 2.40 -13.31 16.58
CA PRO A 130 2.85 -11.92 16.67
C PRO A 130 4.33 -11.71 16.96
N GLU A 131 4.96 -12.62 17.68
CA GLU A 131 6.39 -12.55 18.06
C GLU A 131 7.33 -12.85 16.89
N GLN A 132 6.90 -13.68 15.94
CA GLN A 132 7.66 -14.08 14.76
C GLN A 132 6.96 -13.69 13.47
N ALA A 133 5.99 -12.78 13.55
CA ALA A 133 5.12 -12.43 12.46
C ALA A 133 5.90 -11.86 11.27
N GLN A 134 5.63 -12.41 10.11
CA GLN A 134 5.96 -11.79 8.83
C GLN A 134 4.82 -10.88 8.39
N LEU A 135 5.17 -9.70 7.91
CA LEU A 135 4.19 -8.76 7.39
C LEU A 135 4.19 -8.76 5.86
N ALA A 136 3.01 -8.73 5.26
CA ALA A 136 2.84 -8.66 3.82
C ALA A 136 1.81 -7.59 3.41
N VAL A 137 2.10 -6.88 2.34
CA VAL A 137 1.17 -5.90 1.73
C VAL A 137 0.06 -6.64 0.99
N CYS A 138 -1.21 -6.24 1.15
CA CYS A 138 -2.35 -6.93 0.51
C CYS A 138 -3.31 -6.04 -0.31
N ASP A 139 -3.14 -4.74 -0.31
CA ASP A 139 -4.04 -3.80 -1.03
C ASP A 139 -3.28 -2.57 -1.51
N VAL A 140 -3.09 -2.45 -2.82
CA VAL A 140 -2.27 -1.39 -3.45
C VAL A 140 -2.93 -0.73 -4.67
N PRO A 141 -4.25 -0.50 -4.68
CA PRO A 141 -4.93 0.02 -5.88
C PRO A 141 -4.54 1.46 -6.22
N ALA A 142 -4.03 2.21 -5.23
CA ALA A 142 -3.58 3.59 -5.35
C ALA A 142 -2.04 3.71 -5.45
N GLY A 143 -1.34 2.58 -5.51
CA GLY A 143 0.11 2.56 -5.57
C GLY A 143 0.69 3.19 -6.83
N ILE A 144 1.87 3.79 -6.70
CA ILE A 144 2.55 4.51 -7.79
C ILE A 144 4.02 4.09 -7.83
N PRO A 145 4.48 3.40 -8.87
CA PRO A 145 5.91 3.14 -9.07
C PRO A 145 6.63 4.43 -9.50
N ILE A 146 7.49 4.94 -8.66
CA ILE A 146 8.27 6.17 -8.88
C ILE A 146 9.59 5.86 -9.59
N ARG A 147 10.13 4.65 -9.41
CA ARG A 147 11.37 4.13 -10.00
C ARG A 147 12.66 4.82 -9.53
N HIS A 148 12.60 5.63 -8.47
CA HIS A 148 13.76 6.12 -7.73
C HIS A 148 13.41 6.17 -6.24
N PRO A 149 14.37 6.02 -5.33
CA PRO A 149 14.11 6.01 -3.90
C PRO A 149 13.38 7.27 -3.43
N ILE A 150 12.31 7.08 -2.67
CA ILE A 150 11.53 8.16 -2.04
C ILE A 150 11.64 8.15 -0.51
N HIS A 151 12.41 7.23 0.05
CA HIS A 151 12.68 7.15 1.48
C HIS A 151 13.26 8.48 2.00
N GLY A 152 12.66 9.05 3.03
CA GLY A 152 13.04 10.35 3.59
C GLY A 152 12.77 11.58 2.72
N ARG A 153 12.19 11.43 1.52
CA ARG A 153 11.83 12.52 0.60
C ARG A 153 10.38 12.98 0.79
N PRO A 154 9.97 14.15 0.26
CA PRO A 154 8.62 14.68 0.46
C PRO A 154 7.47 13.73 0.10
N LEU A 155 7.63 12.89 -0.92
CA LEU A 155 6.60 11.93 -1.34
C LEU A 155 6.31 10.86 -0.28
N CYS A 156 7.29 10.45 0.51
CA CYS A 156 7.07 9.45 1.55
C CYS A 156 6.08 9.93 2.63
N LEU A 157 5.93 11.25 2.79
CA LEU A 157 5.06 11.83 3.80
C LEU A 157 3.58 11.44 3.63
N TYR A 158 3.15 11.06 2.41
CA TYR A 158 1.77 10.63 2.19
C TYR A 158 1.49 9.30 2.90
N ASP A 159 2.35 8.30 2.70
CA ASP A 159 2.20 7.00 3.33
C ASP A 159 2.45 7.07 4.84
N LEU A 160 3.43 7.87 5.29
CA LEU A 160 3.73 8.05 6.71
C LEU A 160 2.56 8.72 7.44
N PHE A 161 1.91 9.70 6.80
CA PHE A 161 0.73 10.35 7.37
C PHE A 161 -0.44 9.39 7.49
N ASP A 162 -0.78 8.66 6.43
CA ASP A 162 -1.87 7.68 6.43
C ASP A 162 -1.61 6.53 7.41
N GLY A 163 -0.35 6.12 7.55
CA GLY A 163 0.07 5.05 8.45
C GLY A 163 -0.11 5.39 9.93
N MET A 164 0.37 6.56 10.36
CA MET A 164 0.55 6.86 11.78
C MET A 164 0.15 8.29 12.22
N PHE A 165 -0.06 9.24 11.30
CA PHE A 165 -0.20 10.66 11.66
C PHE A 165 -1.56 11.28 11.29
N SER A 166 -2.42 10.60 10.55
CA SER A 166 -3.80 11.06 10.32
C SER A 166 -4.58 11.17 11.65
N PRO A 167 -5.63 11.99 11.75
CA PRO A 167 -6.37 12.18 13.00
C PRO A 167 -6.83 10.86 13.64
N SER A 168 -7.36 9.94 12.84
CA SER A 168 -7.78 8.62 13.31
C SER A 168 -6.61 7.79 13.86
N ARG A 169 -5.38 7.96 13.32
CA ARG A 169 -4.19 7.27 13.79
C ARG A 169 -3.61 7.92 15.04
N ARG A 170 -3.67 9.24 15.15
CA ARG A 170 -3.27 9.97 16.37
C ARG A 170 -4.14 9.57 17.56
N ALA A 171 -5.42 9.28 17.34
CA ALA A 171 -6.31 8.75 18.39
C ALA A 171 -6.01 7.28 18.76
N GLN A 172 -5.48 6.49 17.81
CA GLN A 172 -5.20 5.07 17.98
C GLN A 172 -3.80 4.78 18.55
N PHE A 173 -2.81 5.62 18.22
CA PHE A 173 -1.41 5.41 18.56
C PHE A 173 -0.86 6.57 19.38
N SER A 174 -0.21 6.26 20.51
CA SER A 174 0.44 7.24 21.36
C SER A 174 1.60 7.97 20.64
N ALA A 175 1.99 9.12 21.14
CA ALA A 175 3.15 9.86 20.62
C ALA A 175 4.44 9.01 20.64
N ALA A 176 4.62 8.23 21.74
CA ALA A 176 5.77 7.35 21.88
C ALA A 176 5.78 6.21 20.83
N GLU A 177 4.63 5.63 20.48
CA GLU A 177 4.51 4.61 19.44
C GLU A 177 4.83 5.22 18.07
N ARG A 178 4.27 6.38 17.75
CA ARG A 178 4.52 7.09 16.49
C ARG A 178 6.00 7.48 16.34
N TRP A 179 6.65 7.91 17.42
CA TRP A 179 8.07 8.21 17.44
C TRP A 179 8.93 6.96 17.17
N ARG A 180 8.66 5.86 17.87
CA ARG A 180 9.38 4.59 17.66
C ARG A 180 9.16 4.04 16.25
N TRP A 181 7.95 4.21 15.71
CA TRP A 181 7.64 3.83 14.33
C TRP A 181 8.49 4.62 13.33
N LEU A 182 8.63 5.95 13.49
CA LEU A 182 9.51 6.76 12.65
C LEU A 182 10.99 6.39 12.81
N LEU A 183 11.44 6.07 14.02
CA LEU A 183 12.81 5.58 14.23
C LEU A 183 13.05 4.26 13.50
N ALA A 184 12.09 3.34 13.53
CA ALA A 184 12.20 2.07 12.78
C ALA A 184 12.12 2.29 11.26
N TYR A 185 11.33 3.24 10.78
CA TYR A 185 11.29 3.65 9.38
C TYR A 185 12.63 4.25 8.93
N ALA A 186 13.26 5.05 9.76
CA ALA A 186 14.53 5.71 9.50
C ALA A 186 15.76 4.85 9.84
N ASP A 187 15.59 3.54 10.11
CA ASP A 187 16.67 2.61 10.54
C ASP A 187 17.51 3.12 11.72
N GLY A 188 16.86 3.83 12.65
CA GLY A 188 17.52 4.40 13.82
C GLY A 188 18.12 5.80 13.62
N ASP A 189 18.12 6.35 12.40
CA ASP A 189 18.53 7.74 12.14
C ASP A 189 17.58 8.71 12.85
N ARG A 190 18.03 9.24 13.99
CA ARG A 190 17.26 10.16 14.82
C ARG A 190 17.02 11.51 14.16
N ASP A 191 17.93 11.97 13.33
CA ASP A 191 17.80 13.28 12.68
C ASP A 191 16.79 13.22 11.54
N LEU A 192 16.80 12.16 10.74
CA LEU A 192 15.74 11.88 9.78
C LEU A 192 14.38 11.75 10.48
N ALA A 193 14.30 10.96 11.55
CA ALA A 193 13.06 10.78 12.30
C ALA A 193 12.52 12.11 12.87
N ARG A 194 13.39 12.99 13.41
CA ARG A 194 13.00 14.32 13.91
C ARG A 194 12.48 15.24 12.79
N ARG A 195 13.14 15.24 11.62
CA ARG A 195 12.68 16.02 10.46
C ARG A 195 11.31 15.56 10.00
N LEU A 196 11.12 14.25 9.85
CA LEU A 196 9.83 13.66 9.47
C LEU A 196 8.75 13.96 10.50
N TRP A 197 9.04 13.82 11.81
CA TRP A 197 8.10 14.14 12.88
C TRP A 197 7.60 15.57 12.79
N ARG A 198 8.51 16.56 12.74
CA ARG A 198 8.15 17.99 12.67
C ARG A 198 7.24 18.29 11.49
N THR A 199 7.50 17.66 10.35
CA THR A 199 6.71 17.85 9.13
C THR A 199 5.33 17.19 9.24
N LEU A 200 5.26 15.96 9.74
CA LEU A 200 4.03 15.18 9.85
C LEU A 200 3.12 15.71 10.96
N ASP A 201 3.69 16.17 12.06
CA ASP A 201 2.91 16.69 13.19
C ASP A 201 2.17 17.99 12.87
N ARG A 202 2.77 18.82 12.01
CA ARG A 202 2.18 20.07 11.52
C ARG A 202 1.30 19.89 10.27
N ARG A 203 1.21 18.69 9.70
CA ARG A 203 0.48 18.44 8.47
C ARG A 203 -1.02 18.38 8.73
N SER A 204 -1.79 19.26 8.09
CA SER A 204 -3.26 19.20 8.12
C SER A 204 -3.78 18.14 7.14
N VAL A 205 -4.97 17.61 7.43
CA VAL A 205 -5.66 16.65 6.55
C VAL A 205 -5.89 17.26 5.17
N LEU A 206 -6.37 18.50 5.12
CA LEU A 206 -6.62 19.20 3.85
C LEU A 206 -5.36 19.31 3.00
N ARG A 207 -4.23 19.74 3.57
CA ARG A 207 -2.95 19.84 2.85
C ARG A 207 -2.47 18.46 2.39
N HIS A 208 -2.72 17.43 3.19
CA HIS A 208 -2.39 16.04 2.82
C HIS A 208 -3.22 15.58 1.62
N ASP A 209 -4.56 15.72 1.68
CA ASP A 209 -5.47 15.21 0.64
C ASP A 209 -5.31 15.96 -0.68
N VAL A 210 -5.17 17.29 -0.66
CA VAL A 210 -4.90 18.09 -1.85
C VAL A 210 -3.55 17.72 -2.48
N GLY A 211 -2.49 17.64 -1.66
CA GLY A 211 -1.17 17.28 -2.16
C GLY A 211 -1.13 15.87 -2.74
N ARG A 212 -1.79 14.89 -2.09
CA ARG A 212 -1.92 13.52 -2.61
C ARG A 212 -2.69 13.49 -3.93
N ALA A 213 -3.81 14.20 -4.01
CA ALA A 213 -4.60 14.28 -5.24
C ALA A 213 -3.79 14.87 -6.39
N LEU A 214 -3.03 15.93 -6.15
CA LEU A 214 -2.13 16.55 -7.15
C LEU A 214 -1.00 15.61 -7.56
N ALA A 215 -0.34 14.94 -6.63
CA ALA A 215 0.72 13.97 -6.91
C ALA A 215 0.20 12.79 -7.75
N MET A 216 -0.96 12.25 -7.39
CA MET A 216 -1.62 11.18 -8.15
C MET A 216 -2.07 11.66 -9.54
N PHE A 217 -2.65 12.86 -9.63
CA PHE A 217 -3.04 13.45 -10.92
C PHE A 217 -1.82 13.59 -11.84
N TRP A 218 -0.75 14.22 -11.35
CA TRP A 218 0.49 14.38 -12.11
C TRP A 218 1.05 13.04 -12.60
N HIS A 219 1.12 12.07 -11.72
CA HIS A 219 1.64 10.75 -12.10
C HIS A 219 0.77 10.05 -13.14
N VAL A 220 -0.56 10.04 -12.96
CA VAL A 220 -1.50 9.36 -13.85
C VAL A 220 -1.60 10.04 -15.21
N TYR A 221 -1.65 11.37 -15.25
CA TYR A 221 -1.93 12.12 -16.48
C TYR A 221 -0.69 12.65 -17.21
N VAL A 222 0.44 12.79 -16.52
CA VAL A 222 1.68 13.32 -17.11
C VAL A 222 2.73 12.24 -17.22
N VAL A 223 3.08 11.57 -16.13
CA VAL A 223 4.21 10.64 -16.11
C VAL A 223 3.92 9.32 -16.80
N GLN A 224 2.76 8.70 -16.56
CA GLN A 224 2.40 7.42 -17.19
C GLN A 224 2.25 7.47 -18.71
N PRO A 225 1.59 8.47 -19.32
CA PRO A 225 1.51 8.59 -20.77
C PRO A 225 2.87 8.75 -21.44
N LEU A 226 3.76 9.59 -20.88
CA LEU A 226 5.11 9.82 -21.41
C LEU A 226 5.98 8.54 -21.38
N ARG A 227 5.72 7.63 -20.43
CA ARG A 227 6.42 6.34 -20.35
C ARG A 227 5.90 5.30 -21.35
N ARG A 228 4.60 5.33 -21.69
CA ARG A 228 4.02 4.41 -22.69
C ARG A 228 4.58 4.64 -24.09
N SER A 229 4.98 5.86 -24.43
CA SER A 229 5.61 6.17 -25.73
C SER A 229 7.00 5.54 -25.87
N ARG A 230 7.69 5.21 -24.74
CA ARG A 230 9.05 4.65 -24.75
C ARG A 230 9.12 3.12 -24.66
N THR A 231 8.01 2.42 -24.37
CA THR A 231 7.98 0.96 -24.17
C THR A 231 7.03 0.25 -25.14
N ARG A 232 6.91 0.71 -26.39
CA ARG A 232 6.33 -0.12 -27.45
C ARG A 232 7.35 -1.21 -27.78
N THR A 233 7.32 -2.31 -27.03
CA THR A 233 7.90 -3.58 -27.47
C THR A 233 7.18 -4.03 -28.73
N PRO A 234 7.90 -4.52 -29.77
CA PRO A 234 7.27 -5.08 -30.95
C PRO A 234 6.35 -6.24 -30.54
N ARG A 235 5.15 -6.30 -31.12
CA ARG A 235 4.28 -7.48 -30.99
C ARG A 235 5.06 -8.68 -31.50
N PRO A 236 5.08 -9.82 -30.80
CA PRO A 236 5.54 -11.06 -31.41
C PRO A 236 4.62 -11.35 -32.61
N GLU A 237 5.21 -11.53 -33.76
CA GLU A 237 4.54 -12.00 -34.95
C GLU A 237 3.90 -13.37 -34.65
N ARG A 238 2.68 -13.55 -35.11
CA ARG A 238 1.88 -14.77 -34.95
C ARG A 238 2.46 -15.92 -35.81
#